data_f47a6670cdd933d7bef2cbefd6ed1a31
#
_entry.id   f47a6670cdd933d7bef2cbefd6ed1a31
#
_cell.length_a   1.000
_cell.length_b   1.000
_cell.length_c   1.000
_cell.angle_alpha   90.00
_cell.angle_beta   90.00
_cell.angle_gamma   90.00
#
_symmetry.space_group_name_H-M   'P 1'
#
loop_
_entity.id
_entity.type
_entity.pdbx_description
1 polymer ?
#
loop_
_entity_poly.entity_id
_entity_poly.type
_entity_poly.pdbx_seq_one_letter_code
_entity_poly.pdbx_strand_id
1 'polypeptide(L)'
;FCYIPKGVRCPLELSTYFRINAANTGQFERTLIVAEEGAYVSYMEGCTAPQRDENQLHAAIVEIIAETDAEVKYSTVQNWYPGDKDGKGGVYNLVTKRGLCRGDRSKISWTQVETGSAITWKYPGCILKGDHSIGEFYSVAVTNNYQEADTGTKMIHLGKNTRSTIISKGISAGHSQNSYRGLVRVAPGAVNARNYSQCDSLLLGDQCGAHTWPYVQCGNESSILEHEATTSKISEDQLF
;
A
#
# COMPACT_ATOMS: atom_id res chain seq x y z
N PHE A 1 -17.00 -0.54 -9.84
CA PHE A 1 -16.32 -0.81 -11.12
C PHE A 1 -16.05 0.50 -11.85
N CYS A 2 -14.80 0.72 -12.25
CA CYS A 2 -14.35 1.89 -12.99
C CYS A 2 -13.67 1.42 -14.28
N TYR A 3 -14.19 1.86 -15.42
CA TYR A 3 -13.65 1.52 -16.74
C TYR A 3 -13.25 2.79 -17.47
N ILE A 4 -11.98 2.86 -17.89
CA ILE A 4 -11.43 3.99 -18.63
C ILE A 4 -11.16 3.53 -20.06
N PRO A 5 -11.91 4.03 -21.05
CA PRO A 5 -11.77 3.63 -22.44
C PRO A 5 -10.40 4.01 -23.02
N LYS A 6 -10.06 3.33 -24.11
CA LYS A 6 -8.81 3.56 -24.88
C LYS A 6 -8.57 5.03 -25.18
N GLY A 7 -7.38 5.52 -24.84
CA GLY A 7 -6.91 6.88 -25.11
C GLY A 7 -7.56 7.96 -24.22
N VAL A 8 -8.48 7.59 -23.34
CA VAL A 8 -9.14 8.57 -22.43
C VAL A 8 -8.19 8.90 -21.29
N ARG A 9 -7.91 10.17 -21.10
CA ARG A 9 -7.18 10.70 -19.96
C ARG A 9 -8.14 11.48 -19.07
N CYS A 10 -8.47 10.93 -17.90
CA CYS A 10 -9.37 11.56 -16.95
C CYS A 10 -8.78 12.90 -16.49
N PRO A 11 -9.46 14.04 -16.75
CA PRO A 11 -8.92 15.37 -16.42
C PRO A 11 -8.98 15.70 -14.94
N LEU A 12 -9.83 14.98 -14.19
CA LEU A 12 -10.04 15.15 -12.75
C LEU A 12 -9.75 13.84 -12.03
N GLU A 13 -9.33 13.95 -10.78
CA GLU A 13 -9.24 12.81 -9.90
C GLU A 13 -10.65 12.28 -9.58
N LEU A 14 -10.84 10.98 -9.75
CA LEU A 14 -12.04 10.30 -9.29
C LEU A 14 -11.89 9.98 -7.80
N SER A 15 -12.93 10.19 -7.02
CA SER A 15 -12.88 9.87 -5.60
C SER A 15 -14.06 9.06 -5.15
N THR A 16 -13.81 8.14 -4.22
CA THR A 16 -14.83 7.38 -3.49
C THR A 16 -14.59 7.54 -2.01
N TYR A 17 -15.68 7.72 -1.28
CA TYR A 17 -15.63 7.83 0.17
C TYR A 17 -16.50 6.76 0.81
N PHE A 18 -15.89 5.93 1.65
CA PHE A 18 -16.57 4.87 2.39
C PHE A 18 -16.69 5.23 3.87
N ARG A 19 -17.87 5.00 4.43
CA ARG A 19 -18.12 5.27 5.85
C ARG A 19 -18.93 4.13 6.46
N ILE A 20 -18.40 3.52 7.52
CA ILE A 20 -19.13 2.56 8.34
C ILE A 20 -20.02 3.34 9.32
N ASN A 21 -21.34 3.17 9.25
CA ASN A 21 -22.29 3.90 10.09
C ASN A 21 -23.02 3.03 11.12
N ALA A 22 -23.11 1.72 10.91
CA ALA A 22 -23.88 0.82 11.76
C ALA A 22 -22.98 0.16 12.82
N ALA A 23 -23.56 -0.09 14.02
CA ALA A 23 -22.90 -0.85 15.08
C ALA A 23 -22.91 -2.35 14.75
N ASN A 24 -21.94 -3.10 15.28
CA ASN A 24 -21.82 -4.55 15.13
C ASN A 24 -21.88 -5.04 13.66
N THR A 25 -21.33 -4.25 12.76
CA THR A 25 -21.33 -4.57 11.32
C THR A 25 -19.92 -4.60 10.75
N GLY A 26 -19.74 -5.42 9.72
CA GLY A 26 -18.57 -5.39 8.84
C GLY A 26 -18.88 -4.67 7.54
N GLN A 27 -17.89 -4.02 6.96
CA GLN A 27 -17.95 -3.47 5.62
C GLN A 27 -17.07 -4.30 4.69
N PHE A 28 -17.67 -4.77 3.60
CA PHE A 28 -16.99 -5.56 2.59
C PHE A 28 -17.05 -4.82 1.25
N GLU A 29 -15.89 -4.60 0.66
CA GLU A 29 -15.77 -3.80 -0.56
C GLU A 29 -14.99 -4.55 -1.62
N ARG A 30 -15.36 -4.34 -2.88
CA ARG A 30 -14.58 -4.79 -4.01
C ARG A 30 -14.56 -3.72 -5.10
N THR A 31 -13.38 -3.19 -5.38
CA THR A 31 -13.14 -2.21 -6.43
C THR A 31 -12.37 -2.86 -7.57
N LEU A 32 -12.86 -2.71 -8.79
CA LEU A 32 -12.15 -3.10 -10.00
C LEU A 32 -11.99 -1.89 -10.91
N ILE A 33 -10.74 -1.59 -11.29
CA ILE A 33 -10.40 -0.54 -12.24
C ILE A 33 -9.75 -1.18 -13.46
N VAL A 34 -10.27 -0.88 -14.64
CA VAL A 34 -9.69 -1.29 -15.93
C VAL A 34 -9.36 -0.05 -16.73
N ALA A 35 -8.09 0.15 -17.02
CA ALA A 35 -7.59 1.22 -17.86
C ALA A 35 -7.09 0.64 -19.19
N GLU A 36 -7.81 0.97 -20.27
CA GLU A 36 -7.49 0.52 -21.62
C GLU A 36 -6.24 1.22 -22.17
N GLU A 37 -5.79 0.80 -23.34
CA GLU A 37 -4.59 1.31 -24.02
C GLU A 37 -4.53 2.84 -24.04
N GLY A 38 -3.43 3.43 -23.53
CA GLY A 38 -3.20 4.87 -23.45
C GLY A 38 -4.08 5.62 -22.45
N ALA A 39 -4.89 4.92 -21.66
CA ALA A 39 -5.77 5.54 -20.67
C ALA A 39 -5.00 6.07 -19.46
N TYR A 40 -5.54 7.11 -18.82
CA TYR A 40 -5.03 7.65 -17.57
C TYR A 40 -6.15 7.90 -16.57
N VAL A 41 -5.93 7.50 -15.32
CA VAL A 41 -6.81 7.84 -14.21
C VAL A 41 -6.03 8.01 -12.92
N SER A 42 -6.40 9.07 -12.16
CA SER A 42 -6.09 9.21 -10.74
C SER A 42 -7.34 8.90 -9.93
N TYR A 43 -7.25 7.95 -9.03
CA TYR A 43 -8.36 7.49 -8.19
C TYR A 43 -7.99 7.59 -6.72
N MET A 44 -8.82 8.26 -5.93
CA MET A 44 -8.63 8.43 -4.51
C MET A 44 -9.75 7.74 -3.71
N GLU A 45 -9.37 6.95 -2.72
CA GLU A 45 -10.28 6.33 -1.79
C GLU A 45 -10.05 6.88 -0.39
N GLY A 46 -11.10 7.45 0.19
CA GLY A 46 -11.14 7.90 1.58
C GLY A 46 -12.04 6.99 2.41
N CYS A 47 -11.55 6.57 3.57
CA CYS A 47 -12.30 5.69 4.47
C CYS A 47 -12.25 6.21 5.90
N THR A 48 -13.42 6.23 6.57
CA THR A 48 -13.52 6.57 7.99
C THR A 48 -14.58 5.74 8.70
N ALA A 49 -14.45 5.60 10.02
CA ALA A 49 -15.48 5.05 10.89
C ALA A 49 -15.66 5.94 12.13
N PRO A 50 -16.89 6.02 12.69
CA PRO A 50 -17.13 6.70 13.95
C PRO A 50 -16.47 5.96 15.11
N GLN A 51 -16.19 6.67 16.19
CA GLN A 51 -15.71 6.08 17.44
C GLN A 51 -16.79 5.22 18.08
N ARG A 52 -16.47 3.97 18.38
CA ARG A 52 -17.35 3.03 19.08
C ARG A 52 -16.50 2.08 19.93
N ASP A 53 -17.01 1.74 21.12
CA ASP A 53 -16.32 0.85 22.08
C ASP A 53 -16.36 -0.65 21.66
N GLU A 54 -16.61 -0.92 20.41
CA GLU A 54 -16.69 -2.25 19.83
C GLU A 54 -15.72 -2.41 18.65
N ASN A 55 -15.30 -3.63 18.37
CA ASN A 55 -14.51 -3.91 17.19
C ASN A 55 -15.42 -3.90 15.93
N GLN A 56 -14.92 -3.29 14.88
CA GLN A 56 -15.55 -3.28 13.56
C GLN A 56 -14.61 -3.86 12.54
N LEU A 57 -15.15 -4.58 11.55
CA LEU A 57 -14.38 -5.15 10.46
C LEU A 57 -14.55 -4.32 9.18
N HIS A 58 -13.44 -3.88 8.62
CA HIS A 58 -13.36 -3.43 7.23
C HIS A 58 -12.52 -4.44 6.43
N ALA A 59 -13.11 -5.03 5.40
CA ALA A 59 -12.42 -5.93 4.49
C ALA A 59 -12.63 -5.49 3.04
N ALA A 60 -11.53 -5.22 2.34
CA ALA A 60 -11.59 -4.69 0.98
C ALA A 60 -10.67 -5.46 0.02
N ILE A 61 -11.13 -5.59 -1.23
CA ILE A 61 -10.35 -6.08 -2.35
C ILE A 61 -10.34 -5.00 -3.42
N VAL A 62 -9.15 -4.58 -3.85
CA VAL A 62 -8.95 -3.67 -4.98
C VAL A 62 -8.16 -4.37 -6.07
N GLU A 63 -8.67 -4.35 -7.28
CA GLU A 63 -8.03 -4.93 -8.46
C GLU A 63 -7.87 -3.86 -9.54
N ILE A 64 -6.68 -3.75 -10.13
CA ILE A 64 -6.36 -2.79 -11.19
C ILE A 64 -5.74 -3.55 -12.36
N ILE A 65 -6.24 -3.30 -13.55
CA ILE A 65 -5.66 -3.78 -14.80
C ILE A 65 -5.29 -2.57 -15.66
N ALA A 66 -4.01 -2.47 -16.03
CA ALA A 66 -3.50 -1.44 -16.91
C ALA A 66 -2.99 -2.07 -18.22
N GLU A 67 -3.57 -1.64 -19.35
CA GLU A 67 -3.17 -2.06 -20.68
C GLU A 67 -1.97 -1.26 -21.19
N THR A 68 -1.56 -1.49 -22.43
CA THR A 68 -0.41 -0.82 -23.06
C THR A 68 -0.51 0.69 -22.94
N ASP A 69 0.58 1.32 -22.47
CA ASP A 69 0.68 2.77 -22.25
C ASP A 69 -0.36 3.36 -21.25
N ALA A 70 -1.11 2.51 -20.54
CA ALA A 70 -2.05 2.98 -19.53
C ALA A 70 -1.35 3.33 -18.21
N GLU A 71 -1.86 4.36 -17.53
CA GLU A 71 -1.36 4.79 -16.22
C GLU A 71 -2.51 4.90 -15.23
N VAL A 72 -2.38 4.22 -14.09
CA VAL A 72 -3.34 4.29 -12.98
C VAL A 72 -2.63 4.72 -11.71
N LYS A 73 -3.05 5.83 -11.13
CA LYS A 73 -2.66 6.26 -9.78
C LYS A 73 -3.81 5.95 -8.83
N TYR A 74 -3.52 5.17 -7.81
CA TYR A 74 -4.49 4.81 -6.78
C TYR A 74 -4.00 5.25 -5.42
N SER A 75 -4.71 6.20 -4.83
CA SER A 75 -4.37 6.76 -3.52
C SER A 75 -5.40 6.37 -2.48
N THR A 76 -4.96 6.03 -1.27
CA THR A 76 -5.84 5.83 -0.12
C THR A 76 -5.39 6.66 1.06
N VAL A 77 -6.37 7.32 1.70
CA VAL A 77 -6.21 7.94 3.01
C VAL A 77 -7.20 7.28 3.93
N GLN A 78 -6.69 6.51 4.88
CA GLN A 78 -7.51 5.76 5.83
C GLN A 78 -7.27 6.29 7.24
N ASN A 79 -8.34 6.82 7.85
CA ASN A 79 -8.35 7.30 9.21
C ASN A 79 -9.50 6.63 9.97
N TRP A 80 -9.25 5.42 10.41
CA TRP A 80 -10.19 4.61 11.16
C TRP A 80 -10.08 4.88 12.65
N TYR A 81 -11.11 4.50 13.40
CA TYR A 81 -11.05 4.55 14.87
C TYR A 81 -10.06 3.49 15.41
N PRO A 82 -9.05 3.89 16.20
CA PRO A 82 -7.98 2.98 16.64
C PRO A 82 -8.31 2.14 17.87
N GLY A 83 -9.46 2.36 18.51
CA GLY A 83 -9.76 1.89 19.86
C GLY A 83 -9.57 3.00 20.91
N ASP A 84 -9.94 2.70 22.16
CA ASP A 84 -9.78 3.61 23.27
C ASP A 84 -8.33 3.68 23.79
N LYS A 85 -8.09 4.47 24.84
CA LYS A 85 -6.76 4.61 25.46
C LYS A 85 -6.19 3.31 26.05
N ASP A 86 -7.05 2.32 26.32
CA ASP A 86 -6.68 1.01 26.87
C ASP A 86 -6.58 -0.06 25.77
N GLY A 87 -6.71 0.34 24.49
CA GLY A 87 -6.62 -0.54 23.33
C GLY A 87 -7.89 -1.37 23.07
N LYS A 88 -9.03 -0.97 23.65
CA LYS A 88 -10.31 -1.67 23.43
C LYS A 88 -11.07 -1.09 22.25
N GLY A 89 -11.77 -1.97 21.53
CA GLY A 89 -12.53 -1.58 20.34
C GLY A 89 -11.64 -1.27 19.13
N GLY A 90 -12.14 -0.46 18.22
CA GLY A 90 -11.42 -0.03 17.02
C GLY A 90 -11.66 -0.91 15.81
N VAL A 91 -11.18 -0.45 14.67
CA VAL A 91 -11.41 -1.08 13.37
C VAL A 91 -10.30 -2.07 13.05
N TYR A 92 -10.68 -3.27 12.59
CA TYR A 92 -9.80 -4.23 11.94
C TYR A 92 -9.87 -3.97 10.43
N ASN A 93 -8.78 -3.48 9.88
CA ASN A 93 -8.67 -3.03 8.49
C ASN A 93 -7.85 -4.04 7.67
N LEU A 94 -8.55 -4.96 7.00
CA LEU A 94 -7.96 -6.06 6.23
C LEU A 94 -8.14 -5.79 4.73
N VAL A 95 -7.08 -5.41 4.04
CA VAL A 95 -7.16 -4.97 2.64
C VAL A 95 -6.18 -5.72 1.75
N THR A 96 -6.69 -6.27 0.66
CA THR A 96 -5.89 -6.84 -0.42
C THR A 96 -6.00 -5.96 -1.67
N LYS A 97 -4.85 -5.52 -2.21
CA LYS A 97 -4.79 -4.75 -3.45
C LYS A 97 -3.91 -5.46 -4.47
N ARG A 98 -4.38 -5.60 -5.70
CA ARG A 98 -3.69 -6.32 -6.78
C ARG A 98 -3.68 -5.47 -8.03
N GLY A 99 -2.49 -5.12 -8.51
CA GLY A 99 -2.27 -4.44 -9.77
C GLY A 99 -1.67 -5.38 -10.81
N LEU A 100 -2.19 -5.34 -12.02
CA LEU A 100 -1.65 -6.04 -13.17
C LEU A 100 -1.30 -5.02 -14.26
N CYS A 101 -0.01 -4.74 -14.42
CA CYS A 101 0.53 -4.06 -15.58
C CYS A 101 0.57 -5.05 -16.73
N ARG A 102 -0.58 -5.23 -17.41
CA ARG A 102 -0.78 -6.27 -18.43
C ARG A 102 -0.12 -5.90 -19.75
N GLY A 103 -0.23 -4.64 -20.13
CA GLY A 103 0.33 -4.14 -21.38
C GLY A 103 1.71 -3.53 -21.23
N ASP A 104 2.41 -3.36 -22.37
CA ASP A 104 3.72 -2.74 -22.39
C ASP A 104 3.67 -1.27 -21.95
N ARG A 105 4.73 -0.79 -21.28
CA ARG A 105 4.87 0.58 -20.75
C ARG A 105 3.72 1.03 -19.85
N SER A 106 2.89 0.09 -19.38
CA SER A 106 1.84 0.39 -18.43
C SER A 106 2.42 0.73 -17.05
N LYS A 107 1.68 1.53 -16.29
CA LYS A 107 2.12 1.99 -14.97
C LYS A 107 0.99 1.92 -13.94
N ILE A 108 1.30 1.35 -12.78
CA ILE A 108 0.43 1.40 -11.60
C ILE A 108 1.21 1.99 -10.44
N SER A 109 0.66 3.05 -9.83
CA SER A 109 1.22 3.70 -8.66
C SER A 109 0.24 3.61 -7.50
N TRP A 110 0.68 2.96 -6.42
CA TRP A 110 -0.03 2.88 -5.14
C TRP A 110 0.50 3.94 -4.19
N THR A 111 -0.38 4.79 -3.67
CA THR A 111 -0.06 5.69 -2.56
C THR A 111 -1.00 5.40 -1.41
N GLN A 112 -0.47 5.24 -0.20
CA GLN A 112 -1.31 5.00 0.97
C GLN A 112 -0.81 5.74 2.20
N VAL A 113 -1.78 6.30 2.92
CA VAL A 113 -1.60 6.88 4.24
C VAL A 113 -2.51 6.12 5.19
N GLU A 114 -1.89 5.40 6.12
CA GLU A 114 -2.58 4.59 7.13
C GLU A 114 -2.44 5.27 8.49
N THR A 115 -3.56 5.78 8.99
CA THR A 115 -3.68 6.30 10.34
C THR A 115 -4.94 5.73 10.98
N GLY A 116 -4.91 5.52 12.28
CA GLY A 116 -6.03 4.86 12.94
C GLY A 116 -5.99 3.35 12.76
N SER A 117 -7.15 2.69 12.86
CA SER A 117 -7.34 1.25 13.02
C SER A 117 -6.69 0.67 14.27
N ALA A 118 -7.34 -0.29 14.92
CA ALA A 118 -6.70 -1.10 15.96
C ALA A 118 -5.67 -2.04 15.31
N ILE A 119 -6.07 -2.68 14.21
CA ILE A 119 -5.21 -3.55 13.41
C ILE A 119 -5.35 -3.18 11.94
N THR A 120 -4.23 -2.94 11.27
CA THR A 120 -4.14 -2.80 9.81
C THR A 120 -3.34 -3.97 9.23
N TRP A 121 -3.92 -4.65 8.26
CA TRP A 121 -3.26 -5.70 7.48
C TRP A 121 -3.47 -5.44 5.99
N LYS A 122 -2.43 -4.89 5.33
CA LYS A 122 -2.60 -4.33 3.98
C LYS A 122 -1.37 -4.51 3.10
N TYR A 123 -1.55 -5.26 2.02
CA TYR A 123 -0.47 -5.58 1.08
C TYR A 123 -0.86 -5.29 -0.38
N PRO A 124 -0.69 -4.07 -0.86
CA PRO A 124 -0.74 -3.81 -2.30
C PRO A 124 0.32 -4.59 -3.04
N GLY A 125 -0.04 -5.09 -4.21
CA GLY A 125 0.91 -5.80 -5.06
C GLY A 125 0.82 -5.33 -6.51
N CYS A 126 1.90 -5.51 -7.26
CA CYS A 126 1.93 -5.20 -8.68
C CYS A 126 2.64 -6.32 -9.44
N ILE A 127 1.98 -6.85 -10.46
CA ILE A 127 2.56 -7.80 -11.43
C ILE A 127 2.92 -7.00 -12.69
N LEU A 128 4.22 -6.91 -12.96
CA LEU A 128 4.79 -6.20 -14.10
C LEU A 128 4.97 -7.20 -15.26
N LYS A 129 3.88 -7.42 -16.02
CA LYS A 129 3.81 -8.42 -17.07
C LYS A 129 4.25 -7.86 -18.43
N GLY A 130 3.81 -6.66 -18.77
CA GLY A 130 4.21 -5.99 -20.02
C GLY A 130 5.66 -5.53 -19.96
N ASP A 131 6.34 -5.52 -21.11
CA ASP A 131 7.68 -4.99 -21.20
C ASP A 131 7.70 -3.49 -20.89
N HIS A 132 8.76 -3.01 -20.23
CA HIS A 132 8.91 -1.62 -19.79
C HIS A 132 7.82 -1.14 -18.79
N SER A 133 7.04 -2.05 -18.21
CA SER A 133 6.01 -1.65 -17.23
C SER A 133 6.62 -1.20 -15.91
N ILE A 134 5.86 -0.35 -15.20
CA ILE A 134 6.32 0.33 -13.98
C ILE A 134 5.33 0.10 -12.83
N GLY A 135 5.86 -0.31 -11.67
CA GLY A 135 5.11 -0.42 -10.43
C GLY A 135 5.68 0.50 -9.35
N GLU A 136 4.86 1.30 -8.72
CA GLU A 136 5.28 2.19 -7.64
C GLU A 136 4.45 1.95 -6.38
N PHE A 137 5.10 2.03 -5.24
CA PHE A 137 4.47 1.94 -3.93
C PHE A 137 5.04 2.99 -2.99
N TYR A 138 4.18 3.88 -2.54
CA TYR A 138 4.47 4.92 -1.56
C TYR A 138 3.56 4.75 -0.36
N SER A 139 4.11 4.57 0.82
CA SER A 139 3.34 4.29 2.04
C SER A 139 3.85 5.09 3.22
N VAL A 140 2.91 5.63 3.98
CA VAL A 140 3.15 6.16 5.33
C VAL A 140 2.18 5.49 6.27
N ALA A 141 2.70 4.85 7.33
CA ALA A 141 1.92 4.27 8.41
C ALA A 141 2.27 4.96 9.72
N VAL A 142 1.27 5.56 10.37
CA VAL A 142 1.42 6.24 11.66
C VAL A 142 0.59 5.51 12.69
N THR A 143 1.26 4.96 13.70
CA THR A 143 0.64 4.18 14.77
C THR A 143 0.96 4.75 16.14
N ASN A 144 0.00 4.68 17.04
CA ASN A 144 0.13 5.14 18.44
C ASN A 144 -0.65 4.21 19.37
N ASN A 145 -0.50 4.39 20.68
CA ASN A 145 -1.14 3.58 21.71
C ASN A 145 -0.91 2.08 21.47
N TYR A 146 -1.96 1.29 21.25
CA TYR A 146 -1.91 -0.17 21.05
C TYR A 146 -2.18 -0.58 19.61
N GLN A 147 -2.05 0.34 18.66
CA GLN A 147 -2.28 0.03 17.26
C GLN A 147 -1.22 -0.91 16.70
N GLU A 148 -1.65 -1.82 15.83
CA GLU A 148 -0.78 -2.71 15.08
C GLU A 148 -0.99 -2.50 13.59
N ALA A 149 0.07 -2.15 12.87
CA ALA A 149 0.05 -2.05 11.42
C ALA A 149 1.04 -3.03 10.81
N ASP A 150 0.54 -4.01 10.08
CA ASP A 150 1.35 -4.91 9.25
C ASP A 150 1.06 -4.58 7.78
N THR A 151 1.96 -3.83 7.18
CA THR A 151 1.83 -3.32 5.82
C THR A 151 2.98 -3.81 4.94
N GLY A 152 2.89 -3.53 3.67
CA GLY A 152 3.96 -3.89 2.75
C GLY A 152 3.50 -3.97 1.31
N THR A 153 4.34 -4.54 0.46
CA THR A 153 4.03 -4.63 -0.96
C THR A 153 4.66 -5.84 -1.61
N LYS A 154 4.16 -6.19 -2.80
CA LYS A 154 4.71 -7.26 -3.64
C LYS A 154 4.94 -6.71 -5.05
N MET A 155 6.19 -6.67 -5.50
CA MET A 155 6.56 -6.31 -6.87
C MET A 155 7.08 -7.54 -7.60
N ILE A 156 6.34 -7.99 -8.62
CA ILE A 156 6.66 -9.22 -9.38
C ILE A 156 6.96 -8.83 -10.82
N HIS A 157 8.22 -8.94 -11.20
CA HIS A 157 8.73 -8.65 -12.54
C HIS A 157 8.65 -9.89 -13.41
N LEU A 158 7.86 -9.83 -14.47
CA LEU A 158 7.71 -10.88 -15.48
C LEU A 158 8.18 -10.42 -16.86
N GLY A 159 7.87 -9.18 -17.25
CA GLY A 159 8.31 -8.55 -18.49
C GLY A 159 9.75 -8.07 -18.45
N LYS A 160 10.29 -7.70 -19.61
CA LYS A 160 11.65 -7.17 -19.77
C LYS A 160 11.70 -5.67 -19.48
N ASN A 161 12.84 -5.17 -19.00
CA ASN A 161 13.08 -3.74 -18.74
C ASN A 161 12.07 -3.12 -17.77
N THR A 162 11.47 -3.93 -16.91
CA THR A 162 10.47 -3.50 -15.93
C THR A 162 11.12 -2.77 -14.75
N ARG A 163 10.38 -1.86 -14.14
CA ARG A 163 10.89 -1.07 -13.02
C ARG A 163 9.89 -1.07 -11.86
N SER A 164 10.41 -1.12 -10.63
CA SER A 164 9.61 -0.90 -9.43
C SER A 164 10.31 0.00 -8.43
N THR A 165 9.50 0.81 -7.74
CA THR A 165 9.95 1.68 -6.66
C THR A 165 9.10 1.43 -5.43
N ILE A 166 9.73 1.24 -4.29
CA ILE A 166 9.07 1.04 -3.00
C ILE A 166 9.62 2.05 -2.01
N ILE A 167 8.78 2.94 -1.51
CA ILE A 167 9.11 3.87 -0.42
C ILE A 167 8.09 3.65 0.68
N SER A 168 8.54 3.09 1.81
CA SER A 168 7.69 2.83 2.96
C SER A 168 8.23 3.53 4.19
N LYS A 169 7.39 4.33 4.83
CA LYS A 169 7.75 5.06 6.04
C LYS A 169 6.79 4.70 7.16
N GLY A 170 7.35 4.34 8.32
CA GLY A 170 6.59 3.98 9.51
C GLY A 170 6.93 4.92 10.67
N ILE A 171 5.91 5.35 11.42
CA ILE A 171 6.07 6.07 12.68
C ILE A 171 5.32 5.28 13.75
N SER A 172 6.01 4.91 14.82
CA SER A 172 5.42 4.19 15.95
C SER A 172 5.62 4.97 17.24
N ALA A 173 4.54 5.10 18.03
CA ALA A 173 4.56 5.75 19.33
C ALA A 173 3.77 4.93 20.36
N GLY A 174 3.92 5.24 21.65
CA GLY A 174 3.23 4.52 22.74
C GLY A 174 3.65 3.05 22.81
N HIS A 175 2.69 2.14 22.69
CA HIS A 175 2.89 0.69 22.66
C HIS A 175 2.68 0.08 21.27
N SER A 176 2.56 0.91 20.25
CA SER A 176 2.21 0.47 18.92
C SER A 176 3.32 -0.32 18.23
N GLN A 177 2.91 -1.17 17.28
CA GLN A 177 3.82 -2.00 16.49
C GLN A 177 3.59 -1.75 15.00
N ASN A 178 4.66 -1.43 14.29
CA ASN A 178 4.62 -1.20 12.85
C ASN A 178 5.49 -2.23 12.13
N SER A 179 4.90 -2.97 11.24
CA SER A 179 5.57 -4.01 10.47
C SER A 179 5.51 -3.71 8.98
N TYR A 180 6.63 -3.86 8.30
CA TYR A 180 6.71 -3.81 6.84
C TYR A 180 7.15 -5.17 6.30
N ARG A 181 6.39 -5.72 5.35
CA ARG A 181 6.76 -6.95 4.60
C ARG A 181 6.84 -6.66 3.11
N GLY A 182 8.02 -6.78 2.54
CA GLY A 182 8.27 -6.51 1.13
C GLY A 182 8.64 -7.78 0.37
N LEU A 183 8.00 -8.03 -0.77
CA LEU A 183 8.43 -9.04 -1.72
C LEU A 183 8.82 -8.37 -3.04
N VAL A 184 10.05 -8.60 -3.47
CA VAL A 184 10.49 -8.30 -4.83
C VAL A 184 10.89 -9.60 -5.50
N ARG A 185 10.19 -9.97 -6.57
CA ARG A 185 10.48 -11.19 -7.32
C ARG A 185 10.78 -10.84 -8.78
N VAL A 186 11.91 -11.30 -9.27
CA VAL A 186 12.27 -11.23 -10.69
C VAL A 186 12.23 -12.63 -11.28
N ALA A 187 11.37 -12.82 -12.29
CA ALA A 187 11.27 -14.09 -13.00
C ALA A 187 12.51 -14.31 -13.90
N PRO A 188 12.86 -15.56 -14.25
CA PRO A 188 14.02 -15.84 -15.11
C PRO A 188 13.98 -15.12 -16.47
N GLY A 189 12.80 -14.87 -17.04
CA GLY A 189 12.61 -14.14 -18.30
C GLY A 189 12.61 -12.62 -18.21
N ALA A 190 12.60 -12.05 -16.99
CA ALA A 190 12.52 -10.61 -16.76
C ALA A 190 13.89 -9.94 -16.87
N VAL A 191 14.41 -9.86 -18.09
CA VAL A 191 15.72 -9.26 -18.40
C VAL A 191 15.72 -7.77 -18.07
N ASN A 192 16.82 -7.25 -17.48
CA ASN A 192 17.03 -5.86 -17.12
C ASN A 192 15.97 -5.29 -16.17
N ALA A 193 15.40 -6.11 -15.28
CA ALA A 193 14.49 -5.62 -14.25
C ALA A 193 15.25 -4.76 -13.23
N ARG A 194 14.62 -3.68 -12.76
CA ARG A 194 15.18 -2.80 -11.73
C ARG A 194 14.20 -2.59 -10.60
N ASN A 195 14.68 -2.70 -9.37
CA ASN A 195 13.93 -2.34 -8.18
C ASN A 195 14.77 -1.41 -7.29
N TYR A 196 14.11 -0.40 -6.75
CA TYR A 196 14.61 0.38 -5.62
C TYR A 196 13.60 0.29 -4.48
N SER A 197 14.07 -0.09 -3.29
CA SER A 197 13.25 -0.20 -2.08
C SER A 197 13.91 0.57 -0.94
N GLN A 198 13.13 1.45 -0.30
CA GLN A 198 13.54 2.18 0.90
C GLN A 198 12.47 2.03 1.98
N CYS A 199 12.89 1.58 3.17
CA CYS A 199 12.00 1.36 4.31
C CYS A 199 12.56 2.09 5.53
N ASP A 200 11.93 3.20 5.93
CA ASP A 200 12.36 4.00 7.06
C ASP A 200 11.36 3.90 8.20
N SER A 201 11.86 3.76 9.42
CA SER A 201 11.06 3.70 10.64
C SER A 201 11.53 4.73 11.66
N LEU A 202 10.57 5.42 12.28
CA LEU A 202 10.80 6.33 13.38
C LEU A 202 10.06 5.82 14.62
N LEU A 203 10.79 5.62 15.70
CA LEU A 203 10.26 5.20 17.00
C LEU A 203 10.24 6.38 17.96
N LEU A 204 9.08 6.66 18.54
CA LEU A 204 8.85 7.69 19.55
C LEU A 204 8.56 7.04 20.89
N GLY A 205 9.56 7.01 21.78
CA GLY A 205 9.49 6.36 23.09
C GLY A 205 10.06 4.94 23.10
N ASP A 206 9.89 4.24 24.21
CA ASP A 206 10.61 2.98 24.52
C ASP A 206 9.78 1.71 24.36
N GLN A 207 8.46 1.82 24.24
CA GLN A 207 7.56 0.66 24.24
C GLN A 207 6.96 0.36 22.86
N CYS A 208 7.19 1.20 21.87
CA CYS A 208 6.78 0.97 20.49
C CYS A 208 7.84 0.19 19.72
N GLY A 209 7.42 -0.42 18.60
CA GLY A 209 8.30 -1.23 17.78
C GLY A 209 8.15 -1.00 16.28
N ALA A 210 9.21 -1.30 15.54
CA ALA A 210 9.20 -1.38 14.09
C ALA A 210 9.90 -2.66 13.62
N HIS A 211 9.30 -3.35 12.65
CA HIS A 211 9.78 -4.61 12.15
C HIS A 211 9.81 -4.58 10.62
N THR A 212 10.93 -5.00 10.02
CA THR A 212 11.10 -4.99 8.56
C THR A 212 11.50 -6.37 8.08
N TRP A 213 10.68 -6.96 7.20
CA TRP A 213 10.94 -8.26 6.59
C TRP A 213 11.00 -8.16 5.06
N PRO A 214 12.15 -7.80 4.49
CA PRO A 214 12.35 -7.82 3.06
C PRO A 214 12.55 -9.26 2.58
N TYR A 215 11.92 -9.59 1.46
CA TYR A 215 12.14 -10.85 0.77
C TYR A 215 12.41 -10.60 -0.71
N VAL A 216 13.59 -11.02 -1.18
CA VAL A 216 14.04 -10.77 -2.56
C VAL A 216 14.33 -12.11 -3.24
N GLN A 217 13.67 -12.33 -4.38
CA GLN A 217 13.93 -13.45 -5.29
C GLN A 217 14.44 -12.93 -6.63
N CYS A 218 15.71 -13.09 -6.93
CA CYS A 218 16.30 -12.71 -8.20
C CYS A 218 16.49 -13.96 -9.07
N GLY A 219 15.68 -14.07 -10.14
CA GLY A 219 15.77 -15.17 -11.11
C GLY A 219 16.51 -14.81 -12.39
N ASN A 220 16.99 -13.56 -12.53
CA ASN A 220 17.73 -13.10 -13.72
C ASN A 220 18.91 -12.21 -13.33
N GLU A 221 20.11 -12.58 -13.75
CA GLU A 221 21.37 -11.93 -13.37
C GLU A 221 21.56 -10.52 -13.94
N SER A 222 20.81 -10.14 -14.99
CA SER A 222 20.85 -8.77 -15.53
C SER A 222 20.08 -7.76 -14.70
N SER A 223 19.46 -8.20 -13.60
CA SER A 223 18.63 -7.34 -12.75
C SER A 223 19.45 -6.52 -11.78
N ILE A 224 18.98 -5.33 -11.45
CA ILE A 224 19.55 -4.46 -10.42
C ILE A 224 18.50 -4.27 -9.33
N LEU A 225 18.82 -4.76 -8.12
CA LEU A 225 17.92 -4.72 -6.96
C LEU A 225 18.63 -4.02 -5.81
N GLU A 226 18.06 -2.89 -5.40
CA GLU A 226 18.59 -2.04 -4.31
C GLU A 226 17.59 -2.04 -3.16
N HIS A 227 18.08 -2.25 -1.94
CA HIS A 227 17.26 -2.20 -0.74
C HIS A 227 17.99 -1.45 0.36
N GLU A 228 17.34 -0.42 0.88
CA GLU A 228 17.79 0.37 2.02
C GLU A 228 16.76 0.33 3.13
N ALA A 229 17.19 0.23 4.37
CA ALA A 229 16.35 0.29 5.54
C ALA A 229 17.01 1.09 6.66
N THR A 230 16.26 2.00 7.26
CA THR A 230 16.73 2.77 8.42
C THR A 230 15.72 2.70 9.55
N THR A 231 16.22 2.68 10.79
CA THR A 231 15.39 2.82 11.97
C THR A 231 16.03 3.84 12.89
N SER A 232 15.27 4.88 13.20
CA SER A 232 15.66 5.92 14.13
C SER A 232 14.78 5.89 15.36
N LYS A 233 15.35 6.11 16.54
CA LYS A 233 14.63 6.20 17.80
C LYS A 233 14.87 7.56 18.43
N ILE A 234 13.81 8.22 18.84
CA ILE A 234 13.84 9.48 19.56
C ILE A 234 13.19 9.27 20.93
N SER A 235 13.84 9.71 22.00
CA SER A 235 13.26 9.76 23.33
C SER A 235 12.25 10.90 23.44
N GLU A 236 11.32 10.81 24.38
CA GLU A 236 10.34 11.88 24.62
C GLU A 236 11.02 13.22 24.96
N ASP A 237 12.15 13.19 25.68
CA ASP A 237 12.94 14.38 26.04
C ASP A 237 13.60 15.09 24.84
N GLN A 238 13.67 14.43 23.69
CA GLN A 238 14.23 15.01 22.45
C GLN A 238 13.17 15.67 21.57
N LEU A 239 11.90 15.54 21.94
CA LEU A 239 10.77 16.11 21.19
C LEU A 239 10.43 17.55 21.62
N PHE A 240 11.02 18.06 22.73
CA PHE A 240 10.73 19.37 23.31
C PHE A 240 11.99 20.21 23.52
#